data_479cdb0b5f9fb2cafe13cb41a37c97c9
#
_entry.id   479cdb0b5f9fb2cafe13cb41a37c97c9
#
_cell.length_a   1.000
_cell.length_b   1.000
_cell.length_c   1.000
_cell.angle_alpha   90.00
_cell.angle_beta   90.00
_cell.angle_gamma   90.00
#
_symmetry.space_group_name_H-M   'P 1'
#
loop_
_entity.id
_entity.type
_entity.pdbx_description
1 polymer ?
#
loop_
_entity_poly.entity_id
_entity_poly.type
_entity_poly.pdbx_seq_one_letter_code
_entity_poly.pdbx_strand_id
1 'polypeptide(L)'
;SDVYKRQILYGSWAGAFGNFQFMPSTISNYAIDYNQNSIIELKNVEDSFASAANYMKKIGWKKNNHCFYRVELKDNIPSKFLNSSARNIKHKKNFRFYKKFIKNNLSDIVNDKEKVAIITPDVDIIPGSQTLNPAYIVFSNYEKILKWNRSLRFALAVCTLKDKFKDEL
;
A
#
# COMPACT_ATOMS: atom_id res chain seq x y z
N SER A 1 -34.88 -20.17 -7.25
CA SER A 1 -33.85 -21.18 -6.91
C SER A 1 -32.56 -20.76 -7.58
N ASP A 2 -31.65 -20.25 -6.79
CA ASP A 2 -30.37 -19.71 -7.26
C ASP A 2 -29.47 -20.85 -7.69
N VAL A 3 -29.29 -20.96 -8.98
CA VAL A 3 -28.27 -21.83 -9.55
C VAL A 3 -26.92 -21.11 -9.39
N TYR A 4 -26.31 -21.24 -8.23
CA TYR A 4 -24.87 -21.04 -8.10
C TYR A 4 -24.19 -22.13 -8.94
N LYS A 5 -23.84 -21.80 -10.18
CA LYS A 5 -22.88 -22.63 -10.92
C LYS A 5 -21.62 -22.71 -10.08
N ARG A 6 -21.31 -23.89 -9.56
CA ARG A 6 -20.02 -24.16 -8.90
C ARG A 6 -18.93 -23.95 -9.93
N GLN A 7 -18.41 -22.72 -9.96
CA GLN A 7 -17.16 -22.46 -10.70
C GLN A 7 -16.05 -23.18 -9.94
N ILE A 8 -15.25 -23.96 -10.64
CA ILE A 8 -14.00 -24.48 -10.09
C ILE A 8 -13.08 -23.27 -9.95
N LEU A 9 -13.04 -22.72 -8.75
CA LEU A 9 -12.25 -21.55 -8.42
C LEU A 9 -10.79 -21.98 -8.16
N TYR A 10 -9.96 -21.94 -9.18
CA TYR A 10 -8.52 -22.04 -8.97
C TYR A 10 -8.03 -20.74 -8.32
N GLY A 11 -7.83 -20.77 -7.02
CA GLY A 11 -7.29 -19.68 -6.21
C GLY A 11 -5.93 -20.07 -5.61
N SER A 12 -5.33 -19.12 -4.86
CA SER A 12 -4.15 -19.42 -4.05
C SER A 12 -4.51 -20.37 -2.90
N TRP A 13 -3.50 -20.95 -2.24
CA TRP A 13 -3.69 -21.78 -1.03
C TRP A 13 -4.57 -21.09 0.03
N ALA A 14 -4.47 -19.77 0.17
CA ALA A 14 -5.26 -18.98 1.12
C ALA A 14 -6.66 -18.59 0.58
N GLY A 15 -7.06 -19.08 -0.61
CA GLY A 15 -8.35 -18.77 -1.22
C GLY A 15 -8.42 -17.43 -1.95
N ALA A 16 -7.29 -16.79 -2.20
CA ALA A 16 -7.26 -15.56 -3.00
C ALA A 16 -7.58 -15.86 -4.46
N PHE A 17 -8.41 -15.02 -5.11
CA PHE A 17 -8.98 -15.29 -6.42
C PHE A 17 -8.95 -14.08 -7.35
N GLY A 18 -8.97 -14.36 -8.67
CA GLY A 18 -9.05 -13.36 -9.74
C GLY A 18 -7.73 -12.67 -10.05
N ASN A 19 -7.77 -11.71 -10.98
CA ASN A 19 -6.58 -10.99 -11.47
C ASN A 19 -5.83 -10.25 -10.34
N PHE A 20 -6.55 -9.77 -9.34
CA PHE A 20 -6.00 -9.04 -8.21
C PHE A 20 -5.84 -9.87 -6.93
N GLN A 21 -6.04 -11.19 -7.01
CA GLN A 21 -5.91 -12.12 -5.88
C GLN A 21 -6.68 -11.64 -4.63
N PHE A 22 -7.94 -11.30 -4.81
CA PHE A 22 -8.80 -10.90 -3.71
C PHE A 22 -9.13 -12.06 -2.78
N MET A 23 -9.04 -11.80 -1.48
CA MET A 23 -9.53 -12.72 -0.46
C MET A 23 -11.06 -12.80 -0.50
N PRO A 24 -11.68 -13.93 -0.10
CA PRO A 24 -13.14 -14.09 -0.11
C PRO A 24 -13.90 -12.95 0.57
N SER A 25 -13.42 -12.47 1.72
CA SER A 25 -14.01 -11.33 2.41
C SER A 25 -13.92 -10.02 1.62
N THR A 26 -12.83 -9.84 0.85
CA THR A 26 -12.68 -8.67 -0.03
C THR A 26 -13.65 -8.76 -1.20
N ILE A 27 -13.84 -9.94 -1.77
CA ILE A 27 -14.82 -10.17 -2.84
C ILE A 27 -16.22 -9.84 -2.34
N SER A 28 -16.63 -10.43 -1.22
CA SER A 28 -17.98 -10.22 -0.66
C SER A 28 -18.30 -8.75 -0.37
N ASN A 29 -17.31 -7.96 0.06
CA ASN A 29 -17.55 -6.58 0.47
C ASN A 29 -17.33 -5.54 -0.64
N TYR A 30 -16.54 -5.86 -1.68
CA TYR A 30 -16.06 -4.84 -2.61
C TYR A 30 -16.16 -5.19 -4.10
N ALA A 31 -16.40 -6.46 -4.44
CA ALA A 31 -16.53 -6.84 -5.84
C ALA A 31 -17.83 -6.25 -6.43
N ILE A 32 -17.75 -5.83 -7.69
CA ILE A 32 -18.86 -5.23 -8.43
C ILE A 32 -18.95 -5.83 -9.84
N ASP A 33 -20.14 -5.98 -10.31
CA ASP A 33 -20.49 -6.26 -11.70
C ASP A 33 -20.47 -4.91 -12.45
N TYR A 34 -19.39 -4.64 -13.17
CA TYR A 34 -19.20 -3.37 -13.85
C TYR A 34 -19.96 -3.32 -15.19
N ASN A 35 -19.97 -4.43 -15.91
CA ASN A 35 -20.65 -4.52 -17.21
C ASN A 35 -22.15 -4.82 -17.13
N GLN A 36 -22.68 -4.99 -15.89
CA GLN A 36 -24.11 -5.19 -15.60
C GLN A 36 -24.70 -6.47 -16.25
N ASN A 37 -23.89 -7.51 -16.40
CA ASN A 37 -24.35 -8.79 -16.96
C ASN A 37 -24.92 -9.74 -15.88
N SER A 38 -25.06 -9.28 -14.64
CA SER A 38 -25.53 -10.02 -13.46
C SER A 38 -24.56 -11.10 -12.95
N ILE A 39 -23.30 -11.07 -13.39
CA ILE A 39 -22.26 -12.00 -12.97
C ILE A 39 -20.99 -11.20 -12.63
N ILE A 40 -20.42 -11.42 -11.47
CA ILE A 40 -19.12 -10.81 -11.10
C ILE A 40 -17.99 -11.75 -11.54
N GLU A 41 -17.23 -11.36 -12.55
CA GLU A 41 -16.16 -12.17 -13.15
C GLU A 41 -14.77 -11.58 -12.85
N LEU A 42 -14.18 -11.95 -11.73
CA LEU A 42 -12.88 -11.39 -11.28
C LEU A 42 -11.65 -11.85 -12.10
N LYS A 43 -11.86 -12.67 -13.13
CA LYS A 43 -10.86 -12.99 -14.17
C LYS A 43 -11.07 -12.14 -15.43
N ASN A 44 -12.21 -11.50 -15.57
CA ASN A 44 -12.47 -10.51 -16.61
C ASN A 44 -11.82 -9.18 -16.22
N VAL A 45 -11.30 -8.48 -17.21
CA VAL A 45 -10.61 -7.19 -17.02
C VAL A 45 -11.55 -6.14 -16.42
N GLU A 46 -12.76 -6.00 -16.95
CA GLU A 46 -13.72 -4.96 -16.57
C GLU A 46 -14.09 -5.07 -15.09
N ASP A 47 -14.63 -6.21 -14.67
CA ASP A 47 -15.08 -6.41 -13.29
C ASP A 47 -13.91 -6.44 -12.31
N SER A 48 -12.77 -7.04 -12.70
CA SER A 48 -11.62 -7.12 -11.82
C SER A 48 -11.02 -5.75 -11.52
N PHE A 49 -10.82 -4.90 -12.55
CA PHE A 49 -10.30 -3.54 -12.35
C PHE A 49 -11.30 -2.64 -11.63
N ALA A 50 -12.57 -2.71 -11.98
CA ALA A 50 -13.61 -1.94 -11.31
C ALA A 50 -13.74 -2.33 -9.83
N SER A 51 -13.68 -3.64 -9.51
CA SER A 51 -13.68 -4.14 -8.14
C SER A 51 -12.43 -3.67 -7.37
N ALA A 52 -11.26 -3.69 -8.00
CA ALA A 52 -10.02 -3.18 -7.42
C ALA A 52 -10.11 -1.67 -7.10
N ALA A 53 -10.62 -0.88 -8.05
CA ALA A 53 -10.83 0.55 -7.86
C ALA A 53 -11.85 0.83 -6.75
N ASN A 54 -12.96 0.08 -6.71
CA ASN A 54 -13.95 0.18 -5.64
C ASN A 54 -13.35 -0.14 -4.27
N TYR A 55 -12.59 -1.22 -4.17
CA TYR A 55 -11.87 -1.56 -2.94
C TYR A 55 -10.97 -0.42 -2.48
N MET A 56 -10.09 0.08 -3.35
CA MET A 56 -9.19 1.19 -3.01
C MET A 56 -9.95 2.44 -2.56
N LYS A 57 -11.02 2.80 -3.26
CA LYS A 57 -11.89 3.92 -2.88
C LYS A 57 -12.51 3.73 -1.49
N LYS A 58 -13.07 2.55 -1.22
CA LYS A 58 -13.75 2.23 0.05
C LYS A 58 -12.79 2.17 1.24
N ILE A 59 -11.56 1.73 1.06
CA ILE A 59 -10.55 1.77 2.12
C ILE A 59 -9.89 3.14 2.31
N GLY A 60 -10.31 4.15 1.53
CA GLY A 60 -9.94 5.55 1.69
C GLY A 60 -8.68 5.98 0.96
N TRP A 61 -8.42 5.40 -0.22
CA TRP A 61 -7.39 5.90 -1.12
C TRP A 61 -7.69 7.34 -1.57
N LYS A 62 -6.68 8.18 -1.59
CA LYS A 62 -6.78 9.58 -2.04
C LYS A 62 -5.95 9.78 -3.31
N LYS A 63 -6.62 10.10 -4.42
CA LYS A 63 -6.02 10.16 -5.77
C LYS A 63 -4.73 10.98 -5.85
N ASN A 64 -4.68 12.13 -5.21
CA ASN A 64 -3.56 13.07 -5.33
C ASN A 64 -2.56 13.01 -4.18
N ASN A 65 -2.72 12.09 -3.23
CA ASN A 65 -1.79 11.97 -2.11
C ASN A 65 -0.60 11.10 -2.47
N HIS A 66 0.57 11.51 -2.02
CA HIS A 66 1.78 10.72 -2.12
C HIS A 66 1.69 9.45 -1.25
N CYS A 67 2.44 8.43 -1.65
CA CYS A 67 2.60 7.23 -0.84
C CYS A 67 3.80 7.33 0.09
N PHE A 68 4.93 7.74 -0.43
CA PHE A 68 6.20 7.81 0.30
C PHE A 68 7.19 8.78 -0.37
N TYR A 69 8.22 9.15 0.39
CA TYR A 69 9.47 9.71 -0.13
C TYR A 69 10.66 9.01 0.51
N ARG A 70 11.71 8.76 -0.28
CA ARG A 70 12.98 8.26 0.23
C ARG A 70 13.64 9.32 1.08
N VAL A 71 14.21 8.91 2.21
CA VAL A 71 14.90 9.80 3.15
C VAL A 71 16.26 9.25 3.53
N GLU A 72 17.18 10.17 3.83
CA GLU A 72 18.44 9.88 4.50
C GLU A 72 18.30 10.25 5.96
N LEU A 73 18.45 9.29 6.84
CA LEU A 73 18.30 9.50 8.27
C LEU A 73 19.61 9.90 8.92
N LYS A 74 19.52 10.73 9.96
CA LYS A 74 20.63 11.04 10.85
C LYS A 74 20.77 9.92 11.89
N ASP A 75 21.99 9.68 12.36
CA ASP A 75 22.29 8.58 13.28
C ASP A 75 21.64 8.73 14.68
N ASN A 76 21.23 9.95 15.03
CA ASN A 76 20.59 10.25 16.31
C ASN A 76 19.08 9.97 16.33
N ILE A 77 18.49 9.35 15.30
CA ILE A 77 17.09 8.96 15.32
C ILE A 77 16.87 7.80 16.29
N PRO A 78 15.93 7.90 17.25
CA PRO A 78 15.63 6.77 18.14
C PRO A 78 15.02 5.60 17.36
N SER A 79 15.54 4.38 17.59
CA SER A 79 15.12 3.14 16.90
C SER A 79 13.62 2.86 17.01
N LYS A 80 12.98 3.26 18.11
CA LYS A 80 11.53 3.13 18.31
C LYS A 80 10.68 3.80 17.22
N PHE A 81 11.21 4.77 16.48
CA PHE A 81 10.50 5.45 15.40
C PHE A 81 10.64 4.75 14.04
N LEU A 82 11.47 3.73 13.95
CA LEU A 82 11.71 2.97 12.74
C LEU A 82 10.71 1.80 12.67
N ASN A 83 10.01 1.67 11.56
CA ASN A 83 9.08 0.56 11.35
C ASN A 83 9.68 -0.40 10.31
N SER A 84 9.99 -1.62 10.72
CA SER A 84 10.43 -2.72 9.84
C SER A 84 9.29 -3.72 9.55
N SER A 85 8.18 -3.63 10.28
CA SER A 85 7.05 -4.53 10.14
C SER A 85 5.87 -3.91 9.40
N ALA A 86 5.33 -4.64 8.42
CA ALA A 86 4.14 -4.25 7.66
C ALA A 86 2.81 -4.47 8.42
N ARG A 87 2.83 -5.15 9.57
CA ARG A 87 1.62 -5.47 10.32
C ARG A 87 0.98 -4.22 10.94
N ASN A 88 1.80 -3.30 11.40
CA ASN A 88 1.33 -2.08 12.04
C ASN A 88 2.39 -0.99 11.92
N ILE A 89 2.08 0.07 11.18
CA ILE A 89 2.92 1.26 11.10
C ILE A 89 2.63 2.13 12.33
N LYS A 90 3.61 2.19 13.23
CA LYS A 90 3.53 2.91 14.50
C LYS A 90 4.15 4.31 14.41
N HIS A 91 3.98 5.09 15.49
CA HIS A 91 4.63 6.39 15.68
C HIS A 91 4.39 7.39 14.56
N LYS A 92 3.13 7.49 14.11
CA LYS A 92 2.72 8.53 13.18
C LYS A 92 2.75 9.89 13.85
N LYS A 93 3.59 10.76 13.36
CA LYS A 93 3.77 12.14 13.83
C LYS A 93 3.67 13.10 12.66
N ASN A 94 3.47 14.38 12.96
CA ASN A 94 3.56 15.41 11.95
C ASN A 94 4.98 15.45 11.35
N PHE A 95 5.11 15.74 10.06
CA PHE A 95 6.39 15.77 9.37
C PHE A 95 7.39 16.69 10.07
N ARG A 96 6.96 17.84 10.60
CA ARG A 96 7.78 18.75 11.40
C ARG A 96 8.55 18.04 12.54
N PHE A 97 7.95 17.00 13.15
CA PHE A 97 8.63 16.23 14.18
C PHE A 97 9.80 15.40 13.63
N TYR A 98 9.64 14.81 12.44
CA TYR A 98 10.66 13.95 11.83
C TYR A 98 11.74 14.72 11.10
N LYS A 99 11.47 15.94 10.65
CA LYS A 99 12.38 16.81 9.90
C LYS A 99 13.77 16.95 10.54
N LYS A 100 13.82 17.03 11.86
CA LYS A 100 15.10 17.12 12.61
C LYS A 100 15.99 15.87 12.48
N PHE A 101 15.43 14.72 12.15
CA PHE A 101 16.13 13.45 11.97
C PHE A 101 16.42 13.09 10.50
N ILE A 102 16.01 13.92 9.57
CA ILE A 102 16.17 13.72 8.12
C ILE A 102 17.26 14.67 7.63
N LYS A 103 18.17 14.16 6.76
CA LYS A 103 19.27 14.95 6.18
C LYS A 103 18.83 15.73 4.96
N ASN A 104 18.07 15.06 4.07
CA ASN A 104 17.60 15.69 2.83
C ASN A 104 16.42 16.65 3.07
N ASN A 105 16.36 17.74 2.34
CA ASN A 105 15.27 18.72 2.46
C ASN A 105 14.04 18.27 1.68
N LEU A 106 12.93 18.09 2.37
CA LEU A 106 11.62 17.76 1.80
C LEU A 106 10.57 18.84 2.08
N SER A 107 10.98 20.02 2.57
CA SER A 107 10.07 21.07 3.04
C SER A 107 9.22 21.67 1.93
N ASP A 108 9.71 21.64 0.69
CA ASP A 108 9.01 22.21 -0.47
C ASP A 108 7.91 21.28 -1.01
N ILE A 109 7.97 19.99 -0.65
CA ILE A 109 7.07 18.96 -1.18
C ILE A 109 6.21 18.28 -0.09
N VAL A 110 6.56 18.41 1.18
CA VAL A 110 5.83 17.81 2.30
C VAL A 110 5.42 18.88 3.31
N ASN A 111 4.12 18.95 3.57
CA ASN A 111 3.59 19.89 4.56
C ASN A 111 4.00 19.48 5.97
N ASP A 112 4.46 20.42 6.79
CA ASP A 112 4.90 20.22 8.17
C ASP A 112 3.83 19.58 9.08
N LYS A 113 2.54 19.79 8.78
CA LYS A 113 1.41 19.24 9.54
C LYS A 113 0.99 17.85 9.08
N GLU A 114 1.52 17.37 7.94
CA GLU A 114 1.15 16.08 7.40
C GLU A 114 1.64 14.93 8.29
N LYS A 115 0.77 13.96 8.54
CA LYS A 115 1.12 12.80 9.37
C LYS A 115 1.89 11.77 8.54
N VAL A 116 3.08 11.46 9.00
CA VAL A 116 3.98 10.50 8.40
C VAL A 116 4.52 9.52 9.43
N ALA A 117 5.05 8.41 8.98
CA ALA A 117 5.87 7.49 9.76
C ALA A 117 7.14 7.16 8.97
N ILE A 118 8.16 6.64 9.64
CA ILE A 118 9.38 6.18 8.99
C ILE A 118 9.34 4.66 8.89
N ILE A 119 9.66 4.12 7.72
CA ILE A 119 9.88 2.70 7.50
C ILE A 119 11.31 2.42 7.06
N THR A 120 11.82 1.25 7.49
CA THR A 120 13.12 0.69 7.12
C THR A 120 12.88 -0.75 6.65
N PRO A 121 12.54 -0.97 5.36
CA PRO A 121 11.95 -2.22 4.88
C PRO A 121 12.93 -3.41 4.86
N ASP A 122 14.23 -3.17 4.97
CA ASP A 122 15.25 -4.19 4.77
C ASP A 122 15.87 -4.72 6.07
N VAL A 123 15.60 -4.08 7.20
CA VAL A 123 16.23 -4.37 8.50
C VAL A 123 16.16 -5.85 8.91
N ASP A 124 15.02 -6.50 8.68
CA ASP A 124 14.82 -7.89 9.11
C ASP A 124 14.81 -8.90 7.94
N ILE A 125 15.16 -8.46 6.72
CA ILE A 125 15.02 -9.28 5.51
C ILE A 125 16.38 -9.52 4.86
N ILE A 126 17.25 -8.54 4.84
CA ILE A 126 18.59 -8.64 4.26
C ILE A 126 19.61 -8.74 5.38
N PRO A 127 20.31 -9.88 5.50
CA PRO A 127 21.41 -10.01 6.47
C PRO A 127 22.45 -8.91 6.28
N GLY A 128 22.85 -8.26 7.36
CA GLY A 128 23.81 -7.16 7.32
C GLY A 128 23.27 -5.83 6.79
N SER A 129 21.97 -5.70 6.50
CA SER A 129 21.38 -4.42 6.12
C SER A 129 21.48 -3.40 7.26
N GLN A 130 21.84 -2.16 6.91
CA GLN A 130 21.88 -1.08 7.88
C GLN A 130 20.47 -0.65 8.25
N THR A 131 20.20 -0.45 9.53
CA THR A 131 18.89 -0.04 10.06
C THR A 131 18.36 1.25 9.43
N LEU A 132 19.27 2.14 8.99
CA LEU A 132 18.91 3.46 8.49
C LEU A 132 18.83 3.55 6.95
N ASN A 133 19.13 2.49 6.22
CA ASN A 133 19.14 2.50 4.75
C ASN A 133 18.66 1.16 4.16
N PRO A 134 17.77 1.18 3.17
CA PRO A 134 16.99 2.34 2.74
C PRO A 134 15.92 2.73 3.76
N ALA A 135 15.63 4.02 3.87
CA ALA A 135 14.57 4.54 4.71
C ALA A 135 13.60 5.41 3.92
N TYR A 136 12.35 5.43 4.35
CA TYR A 136 11.29 6.18 3.69
C TYR A 136 10.36 6.81 4.72
N ILE A 137 9.91 8.04 4.47
CA ILE A 137 8.69 8.54 5.10
C ILE A 137 7.50 8.06 4.30
N VAL A 138 6.48 7.57 5.00
CA VAL A 138 5.26 7.02 4.39
C VAL A 138 4.02 7.78 4.84
N PHE A 139 3.05 7.89 3.93
CA PHE A 139 1.80 8.60 4.09
C PHE A 139 0.60 7.65 4.15
N SER A 140 -0.59 8.21 4.31
CA SER A 140 -1.81 7.40 4.46
C SER A 140 -2.08 6.46 3.28
N ASN A 141 -1.78 6.84 2.04
CA ASN A 141 -1.96 5.98 0.87
C ASN A 141 -1.07 4.72 0.90
N TYR A 142 0.15 4.84 1.38
CA TYR A 142 1.04 3.69 1.59
C TYR A 142 0.39 2.62 2.47
N GLU A 143 -0.23 3.05 3.57
CA GLU A 143 -0.91 2.12 4.48
C GLU A 143 -2.16 1.45 3.86
N LYS A 144 -2.78 2.08 2.85
CA LYS A 144 -3.89 1.44 2.12
C LYS A 144 -3.39 0.24 1.31
N ILE A 145 -2.21 0.34 0.69
CA ILE A 145 -1.61 -0.80 0.00
C ILE A 145 -1.27 -1.93 0.99
N LEU A 146 -0.81 -1.61 2.22
CA LEU A 146 -0.56 -2.63 3.25
C LEU A 146 -1.82 -3.38 3.69
N LYS A 147 -3.02 -2.82 3.51
CA LYS A 147 -4.27 -3.54 3.73
C LYS A 147 -4.52 -4.61 2.67
N TRP A 148 -4.05 -4.37 1.45
CA TRP A 148 -4.10 -5.35 0.37
C TRP A 148 -3.06 -6.45 0.55
N ASN A 149 -1.81 -6.05 0.70
CA ASN A 149 -0.70 -6.97 0.90
C ASN A 149 0.23 -6.45 2.01
N ARG A 150 0.41 -7.24 3.05
CA ARG A 150 1.22 -6.90 4.24
C ARG A 150 2.72 -7.07 3.97
N SER A 151 3.22 -6.38 2.95
CA SER A 151 4.64 -6.31 2.63
C SER A 151 5.06 -4.86 2.41
N LEU A 152 6.06 -4.40 3.16
CA LEU A 152 6.60 -3.04 2.99
C LEU A 152 7.16 -2.83 1.59
N ARG A 153 7.87 -3.82 1.05
CA ARG A 153 8.45 -3.75 -0.29
C ARG A 153 7.40 -3.79 -1.39
N PHE A 154 6.37 -4.62 -1.24
CA PHE A 154 5.24 -4.63 -2.17
C PHE A 154 4.58 -3.25 -2.24
N ALA A 155 4.31 -2.63 -1.11
CA ALA A 155 3.69 -1.31 -1.09
C ALA A 155 4.59 -0.23 -1.73
N LEU A 156 5.92 -0.29 -1.53
CA LEU A 156 6.86 0.59 -2.23
C LEU A 156 6.80 0.37 -3.74
N ALA A 157 6.83 -0.88 -4.21
CA ALA A 157 6.79 -1.21 -5.63
C ALA A 157 5.50 -0.72 -6.32
N VAL A 158 4.34 -0.97 -5.70
CA VAL A 158 3.03 -0.51 -6.23
C VAL A 158 2.97 1.02 -6.30
N CYS A 159 3.42 1.70 -5.27
CA CYS A 159 3.42 3.17 -5.25
C CYS A 159 4.41 3.77 -6.27
N THR A 160 5.59 3.16 -6.43
CA THR A 160 6.55 3.57 -7.48
C THR A 160 5.96 3.39 -8.88
N LEU A 161 5.31 2.25 -9.12
CA LEU A 161 4.65 1.98 -10.40
C LEU A 161 3.54 3.01 -10.69
N LYS A 162 2.72 3.31 -9.68
CA LYS A 162 1.68 4.35 -9.76
C LYS A 162 2.26 5.71 -10.16
N ASP A 163 3.39 6.11 -9.56
CA ASP A 163 4.01 7.40 -9.87
C ASP A 163 4.55 7.42 -11.29
N LYS A 164 5.21 6.35 -11.76
CA LYS A 164 5.66 6.23 -13.16
C LYS A 164 4.52 6.35 -14.17
N PHE A 165 3.41 5.66 -13.95
CA PHE A 165 2.23 5.78 -14.84
C PHE A 165 1.63 7.18 -14.85
N LYS A 166 1.72 7.92 -13.76
CA LYS A 166 1.25 9.31 -13.72
C LYS A 166 2.10 10.26 -14.57
N ASP A 167 3.40 9.98 -14.66
CA ASP A 167 4.34 10.81 -15.39
C ASP A 167 4.32 10.52 -16.90
N GLU A 168 3.76 9.36 -17.32
CA GLU A 168 3.67 8.93 -18.72
C GLU A 168 2.29 9.20 -19.38
N LEU A 169 1.27 9.56 -18.58
CA LEU A 169 -0.10 9.89 -19.03
C LEU A 169 -0.38 11.40 -18.91
#